data_8ab85884748c888ae635292337c00cd6
#
_entry.id   8ab85884748c888ae635292337c00cd6
#
_cell.length_a   1.000
_cell.length_b   1.000
_cell.length_c   1.000
_cell.angle_alpha   90.00
_cell.angle_beta   90.00
_cell.angle_gamma   90.00
#
_symmetry.space_group_name_H-M   'P 1'
#
loop_
_entity.id
_entity.type
_entity.pdbx_description
1 polymer ?
#
loop_
_entity_poly.entity_id
_entity_poly.type
_entity_poly.pdbx_seq_one_letter_code
_entity_poly.pdbx_strand_id
1 'polypeptide(L)'
;MAGDRPPTPFCSMTSNEKNVKVKIFAVLVRGEDDEVERDNVRIACEGVMRLEDGRVEIVYEETLGEEGTAINTLSFSVEEPNVVTLARDGAASCVMTFSENCRYRGTYHMGYLSFDFTVATRRVENSVRFDKGGVLILDYNTEMQGVSIQNSKFRFTITA
;
A
#
# COMPACT_ATOMS: atom_id res chain seq x y z
N MET A 1 -3.35 -39.69 -12.38
CA MET A 1 -3.34 -39.11 -12.26
C MET A 1 -3.68 -38.38 -12.14
N ALA A 2 -3.62 -38.10 -12.14
CA ALA A 2 -3.78 -37.37 -11.94
C ALA A 2 -4.17 -36.58 -11.90
N GLY A 3 -4.39 -36.39 -12.05
CA GLY A 3 -4.67 -35.54 -12.03
C GLY A 3 -5.14 -35.09 -11.65
N ASP A 4 -5.13 -35.63 -11.35
CA ASP A 4 -5.62 -35.05 -10.80
C ASP A 4 -5.69 -34.19 -10.23
N ARG A 5 -5.71 -33.62 -10.27
CA ARG A 5 -5.84 -32.75 -9.72
C ARG A 5 -6.30 -31.65 -10.01
N PRO A 6 -6.95 -31.17 -10.20
CA PRO A 6 -7.29 -29.93 -10.49
C PRO A 6 -7.59 -29.10 -9.40
N PRO A 7 -8.19 -29.31 -8.53
CA PRO A 7 -8.40 -28.31 -7.51
C PRO A 7 -7.16 -28.02 -6.76
N THR A 8 -6.17 -28.55 -7.23
CA THR A 8 -4.91 -28.33 -6.63
C THR A 8 -4.52 -26.91 -6.40
N PRO A 9 -4.82 -25.99 -7.28
CA PRO A 9 -4.49 -24.61 -7.04
C PRO A 9 -5.07 -24.12 -5.74
N PHE A 10 -6.16 -24.63 -5.39
CA PHE A 10 -6.84 -24.34 -4.19
C PHE A 10 -6.00 -24.59 -2.98
N CYS A 11 -5.37 -25.72 -2.91
CA CYS A 11 -4.51 -26.08 -1.82
C CYS A 11 -3.27 -25.20 -1.80
N SER A 12 -2.72 -24.91 -2.95
CA SER A 12 -1.56 -24.06 -3.03
C SER A 12 -1.84 -22.69 -2.48
N MET A 13 -2.98 -22.15 -2.82
CA MET A 13 -3.37 -20.85 -2.32
C MET A 13 -3.48 -20.86 -0.82
N THR A 14 -4.03 -21.92 -0.27
CA THR A 14 -4.23 -22.03 1.15
C THR A 14 -2.89 -22.04 1.90
N SER A 15 -1.89 -22.71 1.34
CA SER A 15 -0.61 -22.81 2.00
C SER A 15 0.22 -21.55 1.90
N ASN A 16 -0.12 -20.66 0.95
CA ASN A 16 0.62 -19.43 0.72
C ASN A 16 -0.12 -18.18 1.15
N GLU A 17 -1.14 -18.36 1.96
CA GLU A 17 -1.98 -17.26 2.43
C GLU A 17 -2.14 -17.36 3.93
N LYS A 18 -2.24 -16.21 4.57
CA LYS A 18 -2.54 -16.18 5.99
C LYS A 18 -3.24 -14.87 6.34
N ASN A 19 -4.02 -14.93 7.41
CA ASN A 19 -4.64 -13.73 7.94
C ASN A 19 -3.60 -12.96 8.75
N VAL A 20 -3.65 -11.64 8.63
CA VAL A 20 -2.73 -10.77 9.36
C VAL A 20 -3.50 -9.60 9.93
N LYS A 21 -2.90 -8.95 10.91
CA LYS A 21 -3.39 -7.68 11.41
C LYS A 21 -2.56 -6.60 10.78
N VAL A 22 -3.24 -5.56 10.30
CA VAL A 22 -2.58 -4.43 9.65
C VAL A 22 -2.84 -3.20 10.51
N LYS A 23 -1.77 -2.62 11.05
CA LYS A 23 -1.86 -1.36 11.78
C LYS A 23 -1.14 -0.32 10.96
N ILE A 24 -1.79 0.81 10.76
CA ILE A 24 -1.23 1.90 9.97
C ILE A 24 -1.21 3.15 10.83
N PHE A 25 -0.05 3.76 10.89
CA PHE A 25 0.10 5.08 11.48
C PHE A 25 0.66 5.99 10.40
N ALA A 26 -0.02 7.10 10.17
CA ALA A 26 0.41 8.02 9.13
C ALA A 26 0.42 9.44 9.66
N VAL A 27 1.41 10.21 9.21
CA VAL A 27 1.48 11.64 9.47
C VAL A 27 1.47 12.33 8.12
N LEU A 28 0.45 13.15 7.90
CA LEU A 28 0.24 13.84 6.65
C LEU A 28 0.45 15.34 6.92
N VAL A 29 1.33 15.95 6.15
CA VAL A 29 1.66 17.37 6.33
C VAL A 29 1.38 18.09 5.02
N ARG A 30 0.52 19.11 5.08
CA ARG A 30 0.15 19.92 3.95
C ARG A 30 0.37 21.39 4.29
N GLY A 31 0.51 22.22 3.28
CA GLY A 31 0.60 23.65 3.46
C GLY A 31 2.01 24.17 3.39
N GLU A 32 2.13 25.47 3.47
CA GLU A 32 3.42 26.17 3.36
C GLU A 32 3.55 27.18 4.48
N ASP A 33 4.81 27.36 4.90
CA ASP A 33 5.17 28.40 5.87
C ASP A 33 4.25 28.46 7.08
N ASP A 34 3.41 29.48 7.17
CA ASP A 34 2.60 29.71 8.35
C ASP A 34 1.33 28.90 8.40
N GLU A 35 0.95 28.28 7.29
CA GLU A 35 -0.31 27.55 7.21
C GLU A 35 -0.08 26.06 6.99
N VAL A 36 0.64 25.46 7.92
CA VAL A 36 0.92 24.02 7.84
C VAL A 36 -0.16 23.26 8.59
N GLU A 37 -0.77 22.32 7.89
CA GLU A 37 -1.73 21.39 8.50
C GLU A 37 -1.07 20.05 8.67
N ARG A 38 -1.26 19.48 9.84
CA ARG A 38 -0.71 18.16 10.14
C ARG A 38 -1.83 17.25 10.65
N ASP A 39 -2.01 16.12 9.99
CA ASP A 39 -2.97 15.12 10.39
C ASP A 39 -2.27 13.85 10.78
N ASN A 40 -2.74 13.22 11.86
CA ASN A 40 -2.29 11.90 12.26
C ASN A 40 -3.44 10.93 12.03
N VAL A 41 -3.13 9.83 11.37
CA VAL A 41 -4.13 8.81 11.05
C VAL A 41 -3.69 7.50 11.67
N ARG A 42 -4.61 6.83 12.37
CA ARG A 42 -4.36 5.51 12.93
C ARG A 42 -5.46 4.58 12.49
N ILE A 43 -5.07 3.48 11.90
CA ILE A 43 -6.00 2.48 11.41
C ILE A 43 -5.53 1.12 11.89
N ALA A 44 -6.47 0.29 12.31
CA ALA A 44 -6.17 -1.09 12.65
C ALA A 44 -7.25 -1.95 12.00
N CYS A 45 -6.84 -2.90 11.19
CA CYS A 45 -7.79 -3.75 10.49
C CYS A 45 -7.17 -5.12 10.26
N GLU A 46 -8.00 -6.02 9.75
CA GLU A 46 -7.53 -7.34 9.36
C GLU A 46 -7.27 -7.36 7.89
N GLY A 47 -6.30 -8.16 7.48
CA GLY A 47 -5.96 -8.31 6.09
C GLY A 47 -5.52 -9.72 5.79
N VAL A 48 -5.14 -9.94 4.55
CA VAL A 48 -4.63 -11.22 4.09
C VAL A 48 -3.27 -10.99 3.46
N MET A 49 -2.29 -11.78 3.86
CA MET A 49 -0.97 -11.72 3.27
C MET A 49 -0.75 -12.98 2.44
N ARG A 50 -0.23 -12.80 1.24
CA ARG A 50 -0.03 -13.88 0.28
C ARG A 50 1.39 -13.83 -0.26
N LEU A 51 1.96 -15.01 -0.48
CA LEU A 51 3.25 -15.14 -1.14
C LEU A 51 3.07 -16.00 -2.37
N GLU A 52 3.38 -15.47 -3.54
CA GLU A 52 3.25 -16.19 -4.79
C GLU A 52 4.33 -15.73 -5.76
N ASP A 53 5.06 -16.68 -6.32
CA ASP A 53 6.11 -16.40 -7.31
C ASP A 53 7.12 -15.35 -6.85
N GLY A 54 7.52 -15.43 -5.58
CA GLY A 54 8.51 -14.52 -5.02
C GLY A 54 7.98 -13.13 -4.74
N ARG A 55 6.65 -12.98 -4.72
CA ARG A 55 6.04 -11.67 -4.49
C ARG A 55 5.10 -11.75 -3.31
N VAL A 56 5.20 -10.78 -2.42
CA VAL A 56 4.33 -10.68 -1.25
C VAL A 56 3.25 -9.65 -1.54
N GLU A 57 2.01 -10.02 -1.22
CA GLU A 57 0.88 -9.09 -1.32
C GLU A 57 0.17 -9.04 0.02
N ILE A 58 -0.20 -7.85 0.44
CA ILE A 58 -0.99 -7.65 1.66
C ILE A 58 -2.24 -6.88 1.24
N VAL A 59 -3.41 -7.51 1.44
CA VAL A 59 -4.69 -6.95 1.01
C VAL A 59 -5.49 -6.59 2.23
N TYR A 60 -6.00 -5.36 2.27
CA TYR A 60 -6.86 -4.93 3.35
C TYR A 60 -7.90 -3.95 2.83
N GLU A 61 -9.03 -3.87 3.54
CA GLU A 61 -10.12 -3.00 3.16
C GLU A 61 -10.07 -1.72 3.98
N GLU A 62 -10.34 -0.60 3.33
CA GLU A 62 -10.36 0.69 3.97
C GLU A 62 -11.71 1.35 3.75
N THR A 63 -12.26 1.95 4.82
CA THR A 63 -13.50 2.69 4.72
C THR A 63 -13.17 4.15 4.42
N LEU A 64 -13.77 4.68 3.36
CA LEU A 64 -13.54 6.05 2.92
C LEU A 64 -14.72 6.95 3.30
N GLY A 65 -15.25 6.77 4.50
CA GLY A 65 -16.36 7.56 4.98
C GLY A 65 -17.62 7.27 4.21
N GLU A 66 -18.31 8.33 3.80
CA GLU A 66 -19.57 8.18 3.08
C GLU A 66 -19.38 7.76 1.64
N GLU A 67 -18.17 7.80 1.15
CA GLU A 67 -17.90 7.48 -0.25
C GLU A 67 -17.80 6.00 -0.52
N GLY A 68 -17.77 5.20 0.52
CA GLY A 68 -17.72 3.75 0.37
C GLY A 68 -16.42 3.18 0.86
N THR A 69 -16.02 2.05 0.27
CA THR A 69 -14.82 1.34 0.69
C THR A 69 -13.87 1.17 -0.48
N ALA A 70 -12.63 0.91 -0.16
CA ALA A 70 -11.60 0.60 -1.14
C ALA A 70 -10.81 -0.61 -0.66
N ILE A 71 -10.33 -1.40 -1.61
CA ILE A 71 -9.44 -2.51 -1.32
C ILE A 71 -8.03 -2.04 -1.64
N ASN A 72 -7.15 -2.15 -0.68
CA ASN A 72 -5.75 -1.76 -0.84
C ASN A 72 -4.89 -3.01 -0.94
N THR A 73 -3.97 -3.01 -1.87
CA THR A 73 -3.01 -4.09 -2.02
C THR A 73 -1.61 -3.51 -1.98
N LEU A 74 -0.86 -3.84 -0.93
CA LEU A 74 0.57 -3.55 -0.86
C LEU A 74 1.29 -4.73 -1.44
N SER A 75 2.25 -4.50 -2.32
CA SER A 75 3.01 -5.62 -2.90
C SER A 75 4.46 -5.25 -3.11
N PHE A 76 5.30 -6.26 -3.02
CA PHE A 76 6.73 -6.12 -3.28
C PHE A 76 7.34 -7.49 -3.55
N SER A 77 8.47 -7.49 -4.25
CA SER A 77 9.23 -8.71 -4.51
C SER A 77 10.11 -9.02 -3.30
N VAL A 78 10.26 -10.30 -2.96
CA VAL A 78 11.16 -10.67 -1.86
C VAL A 78 12.61 -10.34 -2.18
N GLU A 79 12.96 -10.24 -3.46
CA GLU A 79 14.32 -9.89 -3.86
C GLU A 79 14.58 -8.38 -3.81
N GLU A 80 13.53 -7.58 -3.94
CA GLU A 80 13.63 -6.13 -3.88
C GLU A 80 12.55 -5.57 -2.98
N PRO A 81 12.65 -5.83 -1.68
CA PRO A 81 11.56 -5.45 -0.77
C PRO A 81 11.38 -3.94 -0.62
N ASN A 82 12.38 -3.16 -1.02
CA ASN A 82 12.27 -1.70 -0.90
C ASN A 82 11.71 -1.02 -2.14
N VAL A 83 11.17 -1.78 -3.09
CA VAL A 83 10.35 -1.24 -4.16
C VAL A 83 8.94 -1.73 -3.90
N VAL A 84 8.06 -0.84 -3.48
CA VAL A 84 6.73 -1.20 -2.99
C VAL A 84 5.67 -0.54 -3.85
N THR A 85 4.64 -1.29 -4.18
CA THR A 85 3.48 -0.77 -4.91
C THR A 85 2.26 -0.85 -4.02
N LEU A 86 1.48 0.23 -4.00
CA LEU A 86 0.20 0.26 -3.33
C LEU A 86 -0.86 0.51 -4.39
N ALA A 87 -1.74 -0.46 -4.57
CA ALA A 87 -2.87 -0.34 -5.50
C ALA A 87 -4.15 -0.21 -4.69
N ARG A 88 -4.94 0.78 -5.00
CA ARG A 88 -6.24 1.01 -4.36
C ARG A 88 -7.32 0.85 -5.42
N ASP A 89 -8.38 0.12 -5.07
CA ASP A 89 -9.48 -0.13 -5.97
C ASP A 89 -10.80 -0.04 -5.22
N GLY A 90 -11.81 0.58 -5.82
CA GLY A 90 -13.12 0.73 -5.22
C GLY A 90 -13.63 2.15 -5.39
N ALA A 91 -14.13 2.74 -4.28
CA ALA A 91 -14.69 4.09 -4.32
C ALA A 91 -13.68 5.12 -4.79
N ALA A 92 -12.40 4.87 -4.53
CA ALA A 92 -11.31 5.64 -5.10
C ALA A 92 -10.28 4.65 -5.61
N SER A 93 -9.62 4.95 -6.72
CA SER A 93 -8.63 4.02 -7.27
C SER A 93 -7.37 4.76 -7.71
N CYS A 94 -6.23 4.12 -7.49
CA CYS A 94 -4.95 4.62 -7.94
C CYS A 94 -3.89 3.54 -7.73
N VAL A 95 -2.74 3.72 -8.37
CA VAL A 95 -1.58 2.87 -8.13
C VAL A 95 -0.41 3.79 -7.84
N MET A 96 0.28 3.52 -6.75
CA MET A 96 1.45 4.29 -6.35
C MET A 96 2.63 3.35 -6.19
N THR A 97 3.78 3.74 -6.72
CA THR A 97 5.01 2.97 -6.57
C THR A 97 6.00 3.80 -5.78
N PHE A 98 6.67 3.14 -4.84
CA PHE A 98 7.62 3.77 -3.92
C PHE A 98 8.99 3.11 -4.08
N SER A 99 9.98 3.93 -4.40
CA SER A 99 11.36 3.48 -4.45
C SER A 99 12.22 4.69 -4.11
N GLU A 100 13.20 4.55 -3.25
CA GLU A 100 13.97 5.68 -2.74
C GLU A 100 14.58 6.50 -3.86
N ASN A 101 14.43 7.80 -3.75
CA ASN A 101 14.97 8.79 -4.68
C ASN A 101 14.39 8.67 -6.08
N CYS A 102 13.21 8.08 -6.22
CA CYS A 102 12.54 7.92 -7.51
C CYS A 102 11.24 8.68 -7.52
N ARG A 103 10.79 9.01 -8.72
CA ARG A 103 9.50 9.65 -8.94
C ARG A 103 8.68 8.78 -9.87
N TYR A 104 7.44 8.51 -9.47
CA TYR A 104 6.53 7.74 -10.31
C TYR A 104 5.23 8.50 -10.47
N ARG A 105 4.74 8.53 -11.69
CA ARG A 105 3.48 9.20 -12.00
C ARG A 105 2.34 8.21 -11.80
N GLY A 106 1.19 8.75 -11.38
CA GLY A 106 -0.01 7.97 -11.22
C GLY A 106 -1.21 8.82 -11.53
N THR A 107 -2.37 8.17 -11.60
CA THR A 107 -3.64 8.85 -11.81
C THR A 107 -4.58 8.42 -10.70
N TYR A 108 -5.27 9.38 -10.12
CA TYR A 108 -6.23 9.13 -9.07
C TYR A 108 -7.63 9.29 -9.64
N HIS A 109 -8.48 8.29 -9.41
CA HIS A 109 -9.86 8.31 -9.88
C HIS A 109 -10.82 8.26 -8.70
N MET A 110 -11.81 9.14 -8.69
CA MET A 110 -12.86 9.11 -7.70
C MET A 110 -14.14 9.57 -8.38
N GLY A 111 -15.08 8.65 -8.59
CA GLY A 111 -16.27 8.92 -9.38
C GLY A 111 -15.86 9.22 -10.80
N TYR A 112 -16.29 10.38 -11.33
CA TYR A 112 -15.86 10.82 -12.65
C TYR A 112 -14.74 11.86 -12.56
N LEU A 113 -14.22 12.08 -11.38
CA LEU A 113 -13.05 12.95 -11.22
C LEU A 113 -11.80 12.13 -11.44
N SER A 114 -10.84 12.73 -12.12
CA SER A 114 -9.58 12.07 -12.40
C SER A 114 -8.49 13.13 -12.45
N PHE A 115 -7.37 12.88 -11.81
CA PHE A 115 -6.25 13.81 -11.87
C PHE A 115 -4.93 13.06 -11.73
N ASP A 116 -3.90 13.62 -12.35
CA ASP A 116 -2.57 13.04 -12.33
C ASP A 116 -1.77 13.58 -11.14
N PHE A 117 -0.89 12.76 -10.63
CA PHE A 117 0.00 13.15 -9.56
C PHE A 117 1.31 12.43 -9.69
N THR A 118 2.32 12.87 -8.94
CA THR A 118 3.62 12.22 -8.90
C THR A 118 3.95 11.90 -7.45
N VAL A 119 4.49 10.71 -7.23
CA VAL A 119 4.98 10.27 -5.93
C VAL A 119 6.50 10.38 -5.96
N ALA A 120 7.04 11.26 -5.11
CA ALA A 120 8.48 11.43 -4.98
C ALA A 120 8.88 10.83 -3.64
N THR A 121 9.54 9.70 -3.66
CA THR A 121 9.83 8.92 -2.45
C THR A 121 11.18 9.28 -1.89
N ARG A 122 11.22 9.57 -0.60
CA ARG A 122 12.45 9.85 0.13
C ARG A 122 12.99 8.61 0.81
N ARG A 123 12.11 7.78 1.34
CA ARG A 123 12.55 6.68 2.19
C ARG A 123 11.60 5.50 2.08
N VAL A 124 12.17 4.32 1.92
CA VAL A 124 11.43 3.07 2.01
C VAL A 124 12.25 2.13 2.89
N GLU A 125 11.64 1.63 3.96
CA GLU A 125 12.26 0.60 4.78
C GLU A 125 11.23 -0.49 4.95
N ASN A 126 11.57 -1.69 4.53
CA ASN A 126 10.63 -2.79 4.53
C ASN A 126 11.27 -4.02 5.13
N SER A 127 10.81 -4.40 6.32
CA SER A 127 11.23 -5.62 6.98
C SER A 127 10.14 -6.69 6.98
N VAL A 128 9.06 -6.45 6.23
CA VAL A 128 7.93 -7.38 6.21
C VAL A 128 8.31 -8.66 5.49
N ARG A 129 8.06 -9.79 6.14
CA ARG A 129 8.30 -11.12 5.61
C ARG A 129 7.04 -11.94 5.76
N PHE A 130 6.82 -12.84 4.81
CA PHE A 130 5.62 -13.65 4.85
C PHE A 130 5.54 -14.50 6.11
N ASP A 131 6.66 -15.02 6.58
CA ASP A 131 6.69 -15.90 7.74
C ASP A 131 6.56 -15.19 9.09
N LYS A 132 6.91 -13.90 9.15
CA LYS A 132 7.01 -13.20 10.43
C LYS A 132 6.21 -11.92 10.53
N GLY A 133 5.76 -11.36 9.42
CA GLY A 133 5.28 -10.00 9.43
C GLY A 133 6.45 -9.03 9.50
N GLY A 134 6.21 -7.83 10.00
CA GLY A 134 7.24 -6.82 10.10
C GLY A 134 6.69 -5.43 9.94
N VAL A 135 7.56 -4.50 9.59
CA VAL A 135 7.23 -3.08 9.50
C VAL A 135 7.66 -2.54 8.14
N LEU A 136 6.77 -1.76 7.54
CA LEU A 136 7.05 -1.04 6.30
C LEU A 136 6.94 0.45 6.58
N ILE A 137 8.00 1.19 6.27
CA ILE A 137 8.02 2.64 6.44
C ILE A 137 8.14 3.29 5.08
N LEU A 138 7.25 4.23 4.79
CA LEU A 138 7.27 5.01 3.57
C LEU A 138 7.28 6.50 3.92
N ASP A 139 8.15 7.26 3.27
CA ASP A 139 8.19 8.71 3.41
C ASP A 139 8.26 9.27 2.01
N TYR A 140 7.19 9.96 1.59
CA TYR A 140 7.10 10.46 0.23
C TYR A 140 6.34 11.76 0.15
N ASN A 141 6.58 12.48 -0.92
CA ASN A 141 5.81 13.68 -1.25
C ASN A 141 4.90 13.38 -2.42
N THR A 142 3.70 13.92 -2.35
CA THR A 142 2.78 13.92 -3.49
C THR A 142 2.92 15.25 -4.18
N GLU A 143 3.13 15.22 -5.48
CA GLU A 143 3.30 16.42 -6.29
C GLU A 143 2.22 16.49 -7.35
N MET A 144 1.71 17.68 -7.60
CA MET A 144 0.79 17.94 -8.69
C MET A 144 1.33 19.10 -9.48
N GLN A 145 1.48 18.92 -10.80
CA GLN A 145 2.00 19.95 -11.68
C GLN A 145 3.35 20.50 -11.21
N GLY A 146 4.18 19.60 -10.70
CA GLY A 146 5.53 19.96 -10.27
C GLY A 146 5.63 20.59 -8.90
N VAL A 147 4.50 20.73 -8.20
CA VAL A 147 4.49 21.35 -6.87
C VAL A 147 4.16 20.28 -5.83
N SER A 148 4.94 20.25 -4.76
CA SER A 148 4.66 19.33 -3.66
C SER A 148 3.44 19.84 -2.89
N ILE A 149 2.42 18.99 -2.77
CA ILE A 149 1.19 19.38 -2.09
C ILE A 149 1.03 18.69 -0.73
N GLN A 150 1.73 17.58 -0.52
CA GLN A 150 1.62 16.88 0.75
C GLN A 150 2.84 15.99 0.98
N ASN A 151 3.32 15.98 2.22
CA ASN A 151 4.31 14.99 2.64
C ASN A 151 3.58 13.94 3.46
N SER A 152 3.85 12.68 3.17
CA SER A 152 3.20 11.55 3.84
C SER A 152 4.23 10.62 4.41
N LYS A 153 4.10 10.31 5.69
CA LYS A 153 4.93 9.32 6.36
C LYS A 153 4.04 8.23 6.88
N PHE A 154 4.23 7.03 6.38
CA PHE A 154 3.40 5.88 6.75
C PHE A 154 4.24 4.84 7.44
N ARG A 155 3.65 4.23 8.45
CA ARG A 155 4.22 3.08 9.10
C ARG A 155 3.15 1.99 9.12
N PHE A 156 3.43 0.91 8.41
CA PHE A 156 2.56 -0.27 8.39
C PHE A 156 3.19 -1.32 9.28
N THR A 157 2.43 -1.82 10.24
CA THR A 157 2.89 -2.92 11.08
C THR A 157 2.03 -4.12 10.76
N ILE A 158 2.65 -5.18 10.29
CA ILE A 158 1.99 -6.39 9.86
C ILE A 158 2.29 -7.49 10.87
N THR A 159 1.23 -8.04 11.46
CA THR A 159 1.37 -9.08 12.49
C THR A 159 0.53 -10.28 12.10
N ALA A 160 1.14 -11.43 12.14
CA ALA A 160 0.42 -12.66 11.78
C ALA A 160 -0.44 -13.17 12.94
#